data_cb5f512ee4d895c266b1301161a2d9ad
#
_entry.id   cb5f512ee4d895c266b1301161a2d9ad
#
_cell.length_a   1.000
_cell.length_b   1.000
_cell.length_c   1.000
_cell.angle_alpha   90.00
_cell.angle_beta   90.00
_cell.angle_gamma   90.00
#
_symmetry.space_group_name_H-M   'P 1'
#
loop_
_entity.id
_entity.type
_entity.pdbx_description
1 polymer ?
#
loop_
_entity_poly.entity_id
_entity_poly.type
_entity_poly.pdbx_seq_one_letter_code
_entity_poly.pdbx_strand_id
1 'polypeptide(L)'
;MAKIIFIGPQGSGKGTQAKIISEELAIPHISTGDLFRMLEGELREEVNSYINKGSLVPDELTVRILKERISKEDCKDGFILDGFPRNIAQAEMLDKITTIDKVIEITISDELAIERISSRWSCKKCGAVYNSITNLPKRENICDKCEGELYRRADDNPEAIKKRLETYHKETEPILEKYMRILETIDGEQEIDKISNEILGNLK
;
A
#
# COMPACT_ATOMS: atom_id res chain seq x y z
N MET A 1 -1.22 -20.20 7.17
CA MET A 1 -0.19 -19.15 7.08
C MET A 1 -0.38 -18.47 5.73
N ALA A 2 -0.70 -17.20 5.69
CA ALA A 2 -1.02 -16.52 4.43
C ALA A 2 -0.04 -15.36 4.18
N LYS A 3 0.72 -15.45 3.09
CA LYS A 3 1.59 -14.38 2.60
C LYS A 3 0.93 -13.75 1.38
N ILE A 4 0.42 -12.55 1.54
CA ILE A 4 -0.46 -11.90 0.59
C ILE A 4 0.20 -10.62 0.06
N ILE A 5 0.08 -10.37 -1.22
CA ILE A 5 0.45 -9.08 -1.84
C ILE A 5 -0.82 -8.34 -2.24
N PHE A 6 -0.86 -7.05 -1.95
CA PHE A 6 -1.87 -6.13 -2.49
C PHE A 6 -1.26 -5.27 -3.60
N ILE A 7 -1.81 -5.36 -4.79
CA ILE A 7 -1.43 -4.56 -5.98
C ILE A 7 -2.61 -3.66 -6.38
N GLY A 8 -2.32 -2.58 -7.05
CA GLY A 8 -3.31 -1.63 -7.58
C GLY A 8 -2.79 -0.20 -7.58
N PRO A 9 -3.42 0.72 -8.30
CA PRO A 9 -2.99 2.12 -8.35
C PRO A 9 -3.10 2.80 -7.00
N GLN A 10 -2.37 3.88 -6.81
CA GLN A 10 -2.53 4.71 -5.60
C GLN A 10 -3.96 5.25 -5.57
N GLY A 11 -4.56 5.29 -4.39
CA GLY A 11 -5.97 5.68 -4.25
C GLY A 11 -6.97 4.51 -4.36
N SER A 12 -6.55 3.31 -4.80
CA SER A 12 -7.46 2.16 -4.93
C SER A 12 -8.02 1.61 -3.61
N GLY A 13 -7.48 2.02 -2.46
CA GLY A 13 -7.93 1.53 -1.15
C GLY A 13 -7.10 0.37 -0.61
N LYS A 14 -6.02 -0.05 -1.27
CA LYS A 14 -5.14 -1.15 -0.82
C LYS A 14 -4.80 -1.11 0.65
N GLY A 15 -4.27 0.02 1.12
CA GLY A 15 -3.85 0.16 2.52
C GLY A 15 -5.00 0.06 3.52
N THR A 16 -6.21 0.49 3.13
CA THR A 16 -7.43 0.34 3.95
C THR A 16 -7.82 -1.14 4.03
N GLN A 17 -7.89 -1.82 2.90
CA GLN A 17 -8.24 -3.22 2.83
C GLN A 17 -7.17 -4.11 3.47
N ALA A 18 -5.88 -3.86 3.18
CA ALA A 18 -4.78 -4.60 3.79
C ALA A 18 -4.81 -4.52 5.33
N LYS A 19 -5.21 -3.37 5.90
CA LYS A 19 -5.37 -3.21 7.34
C LYS A 19 -6.55 -4.01 7.89
N ILE A 20 -7.71 -3.97 7.25
CA ILE A 20 -8.89 -4.75 7.65
C ILE A 20 -8.56 -6.26 7.59
N ILE A 21 -8.00 -6.72 6.48
CA ILE A 21 -7.66 -8.13 6.30
C ILE A 21 -6.56 -8.58 7.27
N SER A 22 -5.60 -7.71 7.59
CA SER A 22 -4.56 -7.95 8.59
C SER A 22 -5.14 -8.18 10.00
N GLU A 23 -6.13 -7.38 10.39
CA GLU A 23 -6.84 -7.51 11.67
C GLU A 23 -7.64 -8.83 11.71
N GLU A 24 -8.36 -9.17 10.64
CA GLU A 24 -9.18 -10.39 10.55
C GLU A 24 -8.35 -11.68 10.52
N LEU A 25 -7.20 -11.67 9.84
CA LEU A 25 -6.32 -12.84 9.76
C LEU A 25 -5.27 -12.91 10.88
N ALA A 26 -5.20 -11.90 11.74
CA ALA A 26 -4.20 -11.73 12.80
C ALA A 26 -2.74 -11.86 12.29
N ILE A 27 -2.46 -11.30 11.10
CA ILE A 27 -1.12 -11.24 10.48
C ILE A 27 -0.71 -9.78 10.22
N PRO A 28 0.58 -9.42 10.26
CA PRO A 28 0.99 -8.04 10.10
C PRO A 28 0.75 -7.48 8.69
N HIS A 29 0.26 -6.25 8.62
CA HIS A 29 0.25 -5.41 7.42
C HIS A 29 1.58 -4.67 7.30
N ILE A 30 2.28 -4.85 6.19
CA ILE A 30 3.59 -4.26 5.90
C ILE A 30 3.46 -3.36 4.68
N SER A 31 3.36 -2.07 4.93
CA SER A 31 3.35 -1.04 3.88
C SER A 31 4.77 -0.51 3.68
N THR A 32 5.32 -0.66 2.46
CA THR A 32 6.64 -0.08 2.15
C THR A 32 6.65 1.44 2.29
N GLY A 33 5.53 2.10 1.96
CA GLY A 33 5.40 3.53 2.17
C GLY A 33 5.47 3.93 3.65
N ASP A 34 4.94 3.11 4.57
CA ASP A 34 5.03 3.37 6.00
C ASP A 34 6.41 3.04 6.53
N LEU A 35 7.03 1.95 6.07
CA LEU A 35 8.43 1.65 6.40
C LEU A 35 9.35 2.82 6.04
N PHE A 36 9.20 3.39 4.85
CA PHE A 36 9.99 4.54 4.40
C PHE A 36 9.75 5.79 5.24
N ARG A 37 8.53 6.03 5.69
CA ARG A 37 8.18 7.17 6.55
C ARG A 37 8.73 7.03 7.98
N MET A 38 9.00 5.80 8.43
CA MET A 38 9.59 5.51 9.74
C MET A 38 11.13 5.62 9.75
N LEU A 39 11.76 5.73 8.59
CA LEU A 39 13.21 5.94 8.51
C LEU A 39 13.61 7.27 9.14
N GLU A 40 14.84 7.35 9.63
CA GLU A 40 15.42 8.54 10.23
C GLU A 40 16.79 8.88 9.59
N GLY A 41 17.30 10.09 9.85
CA GLY A 41 18.60 10.53 9.38
C GLY A 41 18.75 10.58 7.86
N GLU A 42 19.98 10.40 7.38
CA GLU A 42 20.36 10.50 5.97
C GLU A 42 19.57 9.54 5.07
N LEU A 43 19.28 8.31 5.55
CA LEU A 43 18.52 7.33 4.81
C LEU A 43 17.09 7.80 4.52
N ARG A 44 16.48 8.52 5.46
CA ARG A 44 15.15 9.13 5.24
C ARG A 44 15.21 10.22 4.18
N GLU A 45 16.25 11.05 4.20
CA GLU A 45 16.44 12.14 3.22
C GLU A 45 16.66 11.55 1.82
N GLU A 46 17.49 10.52 1.69
CA GLU A 46 17.70 9.81 0.45
C GLU A 46 16.38 9.25 -0.11
N VAL A 47 15.63 8.50 0.69
CA VAL A 47 14.34 7.90 0.28
C VAL A 47 13.30 8.97 -0.08
N ASN A 48 13.21 10.07 0.68
CA ASN A 48 12.30 11.17 0.39
C ASN A 48 12.61 11.86 -0.94
N SER A 49 13.88 11.88 -1.36
CA SER A 49 14.29 12.46 -2.65
C SER A 49 13.63 11.76 -3.86
N TYR A 50 13.28 10.48 -3.72
CA TYR A 50 12.54 9.70 -4.72
C TYR A 50 11.02 9.84 -4.53
N ILE A 51 10.53 9.64 -3.31
CA ILE A 51 9.09 9.58 -3.02
C ILE A 51 8.39 10.89 -3.35
N ASN A 52 8.97 12.04 -2.96
CA ASN A 52 8.39 13.36 -3.19
C ASN A 52 8.24 13.71 -4.68
N LYS A 53 9.03 13.06 -5.54
CA LYS A 53 8.95 13.18 -7.00
C LYS A 53 8.03 12.12 -7.65
N GLY A 54 7.39 11.25 -6.86
CA GLY A 54 6.59 10.13 -7.35
C GLY A 54 7.40 9.01 -8.00
N SER A 55 8.72 8.99 -7.78
CA SER A 55 9.63 7.95 -8.30
C SER A 55 9.72 6.76 -7.35
N LEU A 56 10.10 5.58 -7.88
CA LEU A 56 10.41 4.43 -7.05
C LEU A 56 11.74 4.64 -6.31
N VAL A 57 11.81 4.14 -5.10
CA VAL A 57 13.06 4.00 -4.34
C VAL A 57 13.88 2.87 -4.98
N PRO A 58 15.22 2.94 -5.03
CA PRO A 58 16.06 1.88 -5.58
C PRO A 58 15.71 0.49 -5.05
N ASP A 59 15.69 -0.52 -5.94
CA ASP A 59 15.18 -1.85 -5.65
C ASP A 59 15.96 -2.54 -4.53
N GLU A 60 17.30 -2.47 -4.56
CA GLU A 60 18.16 -3.08 -3.54
C GLU A 60 17.89 -2.49 -2.15
N LEU A 61 17.69 -1.18 -2.07
CA LEU A 61 17.37 -0.50 -0.82
C LEU A 61 15.99 -0.91 -0.30
N THR A 62 15.00 -0.93 -1.19
CA THR A 62 13.63 -1.35 -0.86
C THR A 62 13.60 -2.79 -0.35
N VAL A 63 14.26 -3.71 -1.06
CA VAL A 63 14.32 -5.13 -0.70
C VAL A 63 15.07 -5.36 0.61
N ARG A 64 16.16 -4.63 0.85
CA ARG A 64 16.90 -4.71 2.12
C ARG A 64 16.03 -4.35 3.31
N ILE A 65 15.31 -3.22 3.23
CA ILE A 65 14.41 -2.75 4.29
C ILE A 65 13.26 -3.75 4.50
N LEU A 66 12.68 -4.24 3.41
CA LEU A 66 11.60 -5.23 3.48
C LEU A 66 12.06 -6.55 4.11
N LYS A 67 13.22 -7.08 3.67
CA LYS A 67 13.78 -8.34 4.19
C LYS A 67 13.99 -8.29 5.69
N GLU A 68 14.52 -7.18 6.21
CA GLU A 68 14.66 -6.97 7.65
C GLU A 68 13.30 -7.00 8.36
N ARG A 69 12.27 -6.37 7.77
CA ARG A 69 10.92 -6.33 8.36
C ARG A 69 10.24 -7.70 8.39
N ILE A 70 10.27 -8.45 7.28
CA ILE A 70 9.59 -9.75 7.20
C ILE A 70 10.34 -10.87 7.95
N SER A 71 11.59 -10.64 8.37
CA SER A 71 12.33 -11.59 9.21
C SER A 71 11.96 -11.53 10.68
N LYS A 72 11.13 -10.55 11.10
CA LYS A 72 10.68 -10.43 12.49
C LYS A 72 9.72 -11.53 12.88
N GLU A 73 9.65 -11.81 14.17
CA GLU A 73 8.87 -12.90 14.77
C GLU A 73 7.38 -12.84 14.41
N ASP A 74 6.81 -11.63 14.38
CA ASP A 74 5.41 -11.40 14.05
C ASP A 74 5.02 -11.77 12.60
N CYS A 75 6.01 -11.98 11.72
CA CYS A 75 5.79 -12.36 10.32
C CYS A 75 5.86 -13.88 10.08
N LYS A 76 6.11 -14.69 11.10
CA LYS A 76 6.27 -16.15 10.94
C LYS A 76 5.01 -16.83 10.41
N ASP A 77 3.86 -16.41 10.87
CA ASP A 77 2.57 -17.00 10.52
C ASP A 77 1.95 -16.41 9.25
N GLY A 78 2.61 -15.44 8.63
CA GLY A 78 2.19 -14.78 7.41
C GLY A 78 2.31 -13.28 7.52
N PHE A 79 1.97 -12.58 6.44
CA PHE A 79 1.96 -11.12 6.36
C PHE A 79 1.25 -10.64 5.10
N ILE A 80 0.88 -9.37 5.09
CA ILE A 80 0.36 -8.68 3.92
C ILE A 80 1.38 -7.63 3.48
N LEU A 81 1.82 -7.68 2.21
CA LEU A 81 2.64 -6.65 1.59
C LEU A 81 1.77 -5.65 0.86
N ASP A 82 1.93 -4.37 1.16
CA ASP A 82 1.26 -3.25 0.50
C ASP A 82 2.31 -2.32 -0.12
N GLY A 83 2.19 -2.12 -1.44
CA GLY A 83 3.11 -1.27 -2.18
C GLY A 83 4.47 -1.90 -2.50
N PHE A 84 4.57 -3.21 -2.44
CA PHE A 84 5.71 -4.02 -2.88
C PHE A 84 5.20 -5.42 -3.31
N PRO A 85 5.72 -5.98 -4.43
CA PRO A 85 6.68 -5.39 -5.38
C PRO A 85 6.02 -4.32 -6.27
N ARG A 86 6.84 -3.42 -6.84
CA ARG A 86 6.38 -2.36 -7.75
C ARG A 86 6.96 -2.47 -9.15
N ASN A 87 7.84 -3.43 -9.40
CA ASN A 87 8.35 -3.78 -10.72
C ASN A 87 8.77 -5.26 -10.76
N ILE A 88 9.06 -5.78 -11.95
CA ILE A 88 9.42 -7.19 -12.15
C ILE A 88 10.70 -7.55 -11.38
N ALA A 89 11.71 -6.67 -11.36
CA ALA A 89 12.96 -6.93 -10.64
C ALA A 89 12.73 -7.12 -9.13
N GLN A 90 11.89 -6.28 -8.52
CA GLN A 90 11.48 -6.44 -7.12
C GLN A 90 10.72 -7.75 -6.89
N ALA A 91 9.84 -8.15 -7.81
CA ALA A 91 9.10 -9.41 -7.73
C ALA A 91 10.04 -10.62 -7.76
N GLU A 92 11.04 -10.60 -8.65
CA GLU A 92 12.07 -11.64 -8.73
C GLU A 92 12.97 -11.69 -7.48
N MET A 93 13.27 -10.54 -6.89
CA MET A 93 14.00 -10.47 -5.62
C MET A 93 13.16 -11.03 -4.46
N LEU A 94 11.86 -10.76 -4.45
CA LEU A 94 10.93 -11.29 -3.44
C LEU A 94 10.84 -12.81 -3.50
N ASP A 95 10.76 -13.40 -4.68
CA ASP A 95 10.70 -14.86 -4.88
C ASP A 95 11.92 -15.59 -4.29
N LYS A 96 13.09 -14.93 -4.25
CA LYS A 96 14.30 -15.46 -3.62
C LYS A 96 14.25 -15.44 -2.07
N ILE A 97 13.34 -14.66 -1.50
CA ILE A 97 13.21 -14.46 -0.06
C ILE A 97 12.07 -15.29 0.51
N THR A 98 10.94 -15.34 -0.19
CA THR A 98 9.73 -16.01 0.29
C THR A 98 8.81 -16.41 -0.86
N THR A 99 7.95 -17.41 -0.62
CA THR A 99 6.85 -17.75 -1.54
C THR A 99 5.60 -16.98 -1.15
N ILE A 100 4.86 -16.48 -2.13
CA ILE A 100 3.60 -15.76 -1.95
C ILE A 100 2.43 -16.74 -2.22
N ASP A 101 1.42 -16.69 -1.38
CA ASP A 101 0.24 -17.56 -1.47
C ASP A 101 -0.89 -16.95 -2.30
N LYS A 102 -1.08 -15.62 -2.22
CA LYS A 102 -2.14 -14.87 -2.92
C LYS A 102 -1.67 -13.48 -3.31
N VAL A 103 -2.18 -13.01 -4.44
CA VAL A 103 -2.07 -11.62 -4.88
C VAL A 103 -3.48 -11.07 -5.06
N ILE A 104 -3.77 -9.97 -4.39
CA ILE A 104 -5.03 -9.24 -4.49
C ILE A 104 -4.78 -7.95 -5.27
N GLU A 105 -5.36 -7.86 -6.44
CA GLU A 105 -5.41 -6.62 -7.19
C GLU A 105 -6.68 -5.85 -6.86
N ILE A 106 -6.55 -4.57 -6.49
CA ILE A 106 -7.69 -3.67 -6.33
C ILE A 106 -7.65 -2.65 -7.45
N THR A 107 -8.61 -2.72 -8.36
CA THR A 107 -8.71 -1.86 -9.54
C THR A 107 -9.59 -0.65 -9.28
N ILE A 108 -9.23 0.50 -9.84
CA ILE A 108 -10.08 1.69 -9.96
C ILE A 108 -9.69 2.45 -11.22
N SER A 109 -10.55 3.35 -11.68
CA SER A 109 -10.23 4.31 -12.75
C SER A 109 -9.17 5.33 -12.29
N ASP A 110 -8.38 5.84 -13.23
CA ASP A 110 -7.36 6.86 -12.93
C ASP A 110 -7.99 8.15 -12.42
N GLU A 111 -9.16 8.52 -12.95
CA GLU A 111 -9.92 9.68 -12.51
C GLU A 111 -10.28 9.58 -11.03
N LEU A 112 -10.81 8.43 -10.60
CA LEU A 112 -11.17 8.19 -9.20
C LEU A 112 -9.93 8.09 -8.32
N ALA A 113 -8.82 7.54 -8.84
CA ALA A 113 -7.53 7.50 -8.14
C ALA A 113 -7.03 8.91 -7.82
N ILE A 114 -7.04 9.81 -8.83
CA ILE A 114 -6.64 11.21 -8.68
C ILE A 114 -7.54 11.92 -7.65
N GLU A 115 -8.85 11.77 -7.76
CA GLU A 115 -9.81 12.35 -6.83
C GLU A 115 -9.56 11.91 -5.39
N ARG A 116 -9.43 10.59 -5.17
CA ARG A 116 -9.19 10.01 -3.84
C ARG A 116 -7.87 10.45 -3.22
N ILE A 117 -6.79 10.55 -4.01
CA ILE A 117 -5.48 10.99 -3.51
C ILE A 117 -5.49 12.48 -3.20
N SER A 118 -6.07 13.29 -4.09
CA SER A 118 -6.13 14.75 -3.92
C SER A 118 -6.94 15.19 -2.69
N SER A 119 -7.90 14.35 -2.27
CA SER A 119 -8.75 14.60 -1.10
C SER A 119 -8.29 13.85 0.17
N ARG A 120 -7.13 13.19 0.12
CA ARG A 120 -6.60 12.35 1.21
C ARG A 120 -5.97 13.16 2.33
N TRP A 121 -6.25 12.69 3.55
CA TRP A 121 -5.57 13.10 4.78
C TRP A 121 -5.01 11.88 5.51
N SER A 122 -3.92 12.05 6.22
CA SER A 122 -3.27 10.97 6.97
C SER A 122 -3.01 11.42 8.40
N CYS A 123 -3.19 10.52 9.37
CA CYS A 123 -2.86 10.81 10.76
C CYS A 123 -1.35 10.67 11.01
N LYS A 124 -0.74 11.69 11.60
CA LYS A 124 0.69 11.68 11.97
C LYS A 124 1.04 10.60 12.99
N LYS A 125 0.09 10.25 13.89
CA LYS A 125 0.33 9.34 15.02
C LYS A 125 0.08 7.87 14.69
N CYS A 126 -1.03 7.53 14.02
CA CYS A 126 -1.43 6.13 13.79
C CYS A 126 -1.54 5.73 12.31
N GLY A 127 -1.23 6.65 11.38
CA GLY A 127 -1.29 6.38 9.94
C GLY A 127 -2.71 6.19 9.38
N ALA A 128 -3.77 6.39 10.18
CA ALA A 128 -5.15 6.31 9.69
C ALA A 128 -5.37 7.27 8.53
N VAL A 129 -6.09 6.80 7.51
CA VAL A 129 -6.37 7.56 6.29
C VAL A 129 -7.81 8.05 6.32
N TYR A 130 -7.99 9.31 5.99
CA TYR A 130 -9.27 9.99 5.81
C TYR A 130 -9.36 10.57 4.40
N ASN A 131 -10.56 10.86 3.98
CA ASN A 131 -10.84 11.48 2.70
C ASN A 131 -11.87 12.59 2.90
N SER A 132 -11.61 13.79 2.36
CA SER A 132 -12.50 14.93 2.53
C SER A 132 -13.84 14.82 1.76
N ILE A 133 -14.03 13.76 0.98
CA ILE A 133 -15.25 13.51 0.21
C ILE A 133 -16.03 12.33 0.79
N THR A 134 -15.35 11.19 1.04
CA THR A 134 -16.01 9.93 1.34
C THR A 134 -15.86 9.45 2.79
N ASN A 135 -14.86 9.94 3.53
CA ASN A 135 -14.57 9.51 4.89
C ASN A 135 -13.97 10.66 5.72
N LEU A 136 -14.84 11.63 6.06
CA LEU A 136 -14.46 12.79 6.86
C LEU A 136 -14.17 12.39 8.32
N PRO A 137 -13.19 13.02 8.98
CA PRO A 137 -13.05 12.90 10.42
C PRO A 137 -14.22 13.61 11.13
N LYS A 138 -14.62 13.12 12.30
CA LYS A 138 -15.67 13.72 13.12
C LYS A 138 -15.34 15.13 13.62
N ARG A 139 -14.05 15.40 13.82
CA ARG A 139 -13.50 16.71 14.18
C ARG A 139 -12.44 17.11 13.15
N GLU A 140 -12.54 18.33 12.67
CA GLU A 140 -11.60 18.85 11.65
C GLU A 140 -10.15 18.72 12.13
N ASN A 141 -9.29 18.20 11.25
CA ASN A 141 -7.85 17.99 11.46
C ASN A 141 -7.49 17.04 12.64
N ILE A 142 -8.44 16.28 13.19
CA ILE A 142 -8.22 15.38 14.30
C ILE A 142 -8.61 13.95 13.93
N CYS A 143 -7.71 13.02 14.20
CA CYS A 143 -7.94 11.60 13.96
C CYS A 143 -8.96 11.00 14.96
N ASP A 144 -10.02 10.37 14.46
CA ASP A 144 -11.05 9.72 15.30
C ASP A 144 -10.53 8.51 16.08
N LYS A 145 -9.41 7.89 15.61
CA LYS A 145 -8.86 6.67 16.23
C LYS A 145 -7.90 6.95 17.39
N CYS A 146 -7.12 8.03 17.31
CA CYS A 146 -6.05 8.27 18.28
C CYS A 146 -5.86 9.73 18.67
N GLU A 147 -6.74 10.62 18.22
CA GLU A 147 -6.74 12.06 18.43
C GLU A 147 -5.46 12.78 17.93
N GLY A 148 -4.67 12.10 17.08
CA GLY A 148 -3.51 12.68 16.42
C GLY A 148 -3.91 13.68 15.34
N GLU A 149 -3.00 14.60 15.02
CA GLU A 149 -3.19 15.60 13.96
C GLU A 149 -3.24 14.93 12.57
N LEU A 150 -4.15 15.39 11.73
CA LEU A 150 -4.24 15.00 10.31
C LEU A 150 -3.41 15.95 9.44
N TYR A 151 -2.73 15.41 8.43
CA TYR A 151 -1.90 16.16 7.50
C TYR A 151 -2.05 15.65 6.08
N ARG A 152 -1.76 16.49 5.10
CA ARG A 152 -1.60 16.08 3.70
C ARG A 152 -0.17 15.61 3.47
N ARG A 153 -0.01 14.50 2.76
CA ARG A 153 1.32 14.00 2.40
C ARG A 153 1.98 14.91 1.38
N ALA A 154 3.30 15.06 1.45
CA ALA A 154 4.05 15.88 0.49
C ALA A 154 3.99 15.34 -0.94
N ASP A 155 3.82 14.01 -1.08
CA ASP A 155 3.69 13.29 -2.35
C ASP A 155 2.26 13.27 -2.93
N ASP A 156 1.30 13.94 -2.29
CA ASP A 156 -0.08 14.08 -2.79
C ASP A 156 -0.29 15.42 -3.55
N ASN A 157 0.74 15.87 -4.26
CA ASN A 157 0.63 16.98 -5.21
C ASN A 157 0.30 16.48 -6.63
N PRO A 158 -0.33 17.29 -7.50
CA PRO A 158 -0.83 16.86 -8.82
C PRO A 158 0.24 16.21 -9.71
N GLU A 159 1.47 16.74 -9.71
CA GLU A 159 2.57 16.23 -10.54
C GLU A 159 3.04 14.85 -10.05
N ALA A 160 3.20 14.70 -8.74
CA ALA A 160 3.59 13.41 -8.16
C ALA A 160 2.47 12.37 -8.31
N ILE A 161 1.19 12.75 -8.20
CA ILE A 161 0.05 11.85 -8.42
C ILE A 161 0.08 11.30 -9.84
N LYS A 162 0.18 12.19 -10.85
CA LYS A 162 0.23 11.79 -12.26
C LYS A 162 1.41 10.84 -12.52
N LYS A 163 2.61 11.20 -12.06
CA LYS A 163 3.80 10.38 -12.25
C LYS A 163 3.67 9.01 -11.58
N ARG A 164 3.02 8.94 -10.42
CA ARG A 164 2.79 7.65 -9.71
C ARG A 164 1.82 6.75 -10.45
N LEU A 165 0.79 7.28 -11.11
CA LEU A 165 -0.12 6.51 -11.96
C LEU A 165 0.61 6.02 -13.21
N GLU A 166 1.35 6.89 -13.90
CA GLU A 166 2.20 6.49 -15.03
C GLU A 166 3.19 5.37 -14.64
N THR A 167 3.83 5.51 -13.48
CA THR A 167 4.74 4.49 -12.95
C THR A 167 4.01 3.18 -12.64
N TYR A 168 2.80 3.25 -12.08
CA TYR A 168 1.99 2.07 -11.81
C TYR A 168 1.72 1.29 -13.10
N HIS A 169 1.17 1.92 -14.13
CA HIS A 169 0.84 1.27 -15.39
C HIS A 169 2.08 0.71 -16.11
N LYS A 170 3.18 1.45 -16.08
CA LYS A 170 4.40 1.05 -16.78
C LYS A 170 5.19 -0.05 -16.05
N GLU A 171 5.33 0.05 -14.74
CA GLU A 171 6.26 -0.77 -13.97
C GLU A 171 5.55 -1.82 -13.10
N THR A 172 4.37 -1.49 -12.52
CA THR A 172 3.72 -2.34 -11.51
C THR A 172 2.67 -3.25 -12.14
N GLU A 173 1.83 -2.75 -13.00
CA GLU A 173 0.79 -3.54 -13.66
C GLU A 173 1.32 -4.78 -14.40
N PRO A 174 2.48 -4.72 -15.10
CA PRO A 174 3.06 -5.92 -15.73
C PRO A 174 3.39 -7.07 -14.76
N ILE A 175 3.52 -6.81 -13.44
CA ILE A 175 3.77 -7.86 -12.44
C ILE A 175 2.60 -8.84 -12.35
N LEU A 176 1.38 -8.40 -12.67
CA LEU A 176 0.17 -9.22 -12.57
C LEU A 176 0.27 -10.50 -13.42
N GLU A 177 0.91 -10.41 -14.60
CA GLU A 177 1.15 -11.58 -15.46
C GLU A 177 1.96 -12.67 -14.75
N LYS A 178 2.96 -12.27 -13.96
CA LYS A 178 3.80 -13.20 -13.19
C LYS A 178 3.00 -13.96 -12.14
N TYR A 179 1.98 -13.33 -11.56
CA TYR A 179 1.17 -13.88 -10.47
C TYR A 179 -0.20 -14.41 -10.90
N MET A 180 -0.50 -14.53 -12.19
CA MET A 180 -1.82 -14.92 -12.72
C MET A 180 -2.45 -16.16 -12.04
N ARG A 181 -1.64 -17.11 -11.58
CA ARG A 181 -2.14 -18.35 -10.97
C ARG A 181 -2.69 -18.17 -9.54
N ILE A 182 -2.30 -17.09 -8.88
CA ILE A 182 -2.65 -16.77 -7.49
C ILE A 182 -3.27 -15.36 -7.38
N LEU A 183 -3.62 -14.76 -8.54
CA LEU A 183 -4.17 -13.42 -8.65
C LEU A 183 -5.69 -13.47 -8.50
N GLU A 184 -6.21 -12.55 -7.67
CA GLU A 184 -7.63 -12.21 -7.57
C GLU A 184 -7.79 -10.72 -7.82
N THR A 185 -8.67 -10.36 -8.74
CA THR A 185 -8.93 -8.95 -9.08
C THR A 185 -10.27 -8.52 -8.47
N ILE A 186 -10.24 -7.44 -7.72
CA ILE A 186 -11.37 -6.89 -6.97
C ILE A 186 -11.64 -5.46 -7.43
N ASP A 187 -12.91 -5.14 -7.68
CA ASP A 187 -13.35 -3.79 -7.99
C ASP A 187 -13.29 -2.90 -6.74
N GLY A 188 -12.37 -1.94 -6.73
CA GLY A 188 -12.13 -0.98 -5.65
C GLY A 188 -13.06 0.23 -5.65
N GLU A 189 -14.01 0.32 -6.58
CA GLU A 189 -15.00 1.40 -6.64
C GLU A 189 -16.22 1.14 -5.73
N GLN A 190 -16.30 -0.07 -5.17
CA GLN A 190 -17.36 -0.51 -4.26
C GLN A 190 -17.17 0.05 -2.83
N GLU A 191 -18.17 -0.20 -1.97
CA GLU A 191 -18.11 0.10 -0.54
C GLU A 191 -17.02 -0.71 0.17
N ILE A 192 -16.37 -0.11 1.19
CA ILE A 192 -15.22 -0.69 1.89
C ILE A 192 -15.52 -2.09 2.42
N ASP A 193 -16.68 -2.26 3.09
CA ASP A 193 -17.07 -3.53 3.71
C ASP A 193 -17.36 -4.62 2.66
N LYS A 194 -17.88 -4.22 1.49
CA LYS A 194 -18.14 -5.15 0.40
C LYS A 194 -16.84 -5.67 -0.19
N ILE A 195 -15.87 -4.80 -0.41
CA ILE A 195 -14.52 -5.16 -0.87
C ILE A 195 -13.85 -6.11 0.13
N SER A 196 -13.87 -5.79 1.43
CA SER A 196 -13.24 -6.64 2.46
C SER A 196 -13.89 -8.02 2.56
N ASN A 197 -15.21 -8.11 2.47
CA ASN A 197 -15.94 -9.39 2.48
C ASN A 197 -15.60 -10.24 1.24
N GLU A 198 -15.49 -9.63 0.06
CA GLU A 198 -15.08 -10.32 -1.17
C GLU A 198 -13.65 -10.86 -1.05
N ILE A 199 -12.71 -10.04 -0.57
CA ILE A 199 -11.33 -10.47 -0.33
C ILE A 199 -11.29 -11.65 0.64
N LEU A 200 -11.97 -11.55 1.80
CA LEU A 200 -12.01 -12.63 2.79
C LEU A 200 -12.66 -13.91 2.25
N GLY A 201 -13.64 -13.78 1.36
CA GLY A 201 -14.25 -14.92 0.66
C GLY A 201 -13.26 -15.66 -0.21
N ASN A 202 -12.37 -14.96 -0.91
CA ASN A 202 -11.36 -15.52 -1.82
C ASN A 202 -10.10 -16.03 -1.09
N LEU A 203 -9.95 -15.75 0.20
CA LEU A 203 -8.83 -16.24 1.03
C LEU A 203 -9.15 -17.53 1.80
N LYS A 204 -10.39 -17.99 1.78
CA LYS A 204 -10.83 -19.26 2.40
C LYS A 204 -10.62 -20.41 1.45
#